data_48f96a55bedfd8392f473db2dbcde9e7
#
_entry.id   48f96a55bedfd8392f473db2dbcde9e7
#
_cell.length_a   1.000
_cell.length_b   1.000
_cell.length_c   1.000
_cell.angle_alpha   90.00
_cell.angle_beta   90.00
_cell.angle_gamma   90.00
#
_symmetry.space_group_name_H-M   'P 1'
#
loop_
_entity.id
_entity.type
_entity.pdbx_description
1 polymer ?
#
loop_
_entity_poly.entity_id
_entity_poly.type
_entity_poly.pdbx_seq_one_letter_code
_entity_poly.pdbx_strand_id
1 'polypeptide(L)'
;MIIDAHAHLWKIQQGRVDDGKPVFHIGSGKSQFGDEVRQMMPPYMTDGENSAERLIANMDYAGVSGAVITQEYIDGNQDEYLLECKAKYPDRIRICSLYEENDNYRLDGFDGIKICAGRLTKVKLGELSDLFG
;
A
#
# COMPACT_ATOMS: atom_id res chain seq x y z
N MET A 1 -16.60 -15.40 8.80
CA MET A 1 -16.09 -14.11 8.26
C MET A 1 -14.59 -14.22 8.13
N ILE A 2 -14.04 -13.92 6.96
CA ILE A 2 -12.60 -13.93 6.68
C ILE A 2 -12.18 -12.50 6.35
N ILE A 3 -11.12 -12.02 6.98
CA ILE A 3 -10.55 -10.69 6.73
C ILE A 3 -9.10 -10.88 6.27
N ASP A 4 -8.74 -10.29 5.15
CA ASP A 4 -7.34 -10.12 4.74
C ASP A 4 -6.76 -8.94 5.54
N ALA A 5 -5.80 -9.22 6.40
CA ALA A 5 -5.23 -8.21 7.30
C ALA A 5 -4.09 -7.39 6.66
N HIS A 6 -3.68 -7.69 5.42
CA HIS A 6 -2.55 -7.04 4.79
C HIS A 6 -2.61 -7.15 3.26
N ALA A 7 -3.29 -6.21 2.65
CA ALA A 7 -3.35 -6.07 1.20
C ALA A 7 -2.78 -4.70 0.77
N HIS A 8 -2.40 -4.60 -0.50
CA HIS A 8 -1.90 -3.36 -1.10
C HIS A 8 -2.73 -2.99 -2.31
N LEU A 9 -2.94 -1.70 -2.52
CA LEU A 9 -3.60 -1.16 -3.71
C LEU A 9 -2.78 0.01 -4.27
N TRP A 10 -2.72 0.09 -5.59
CA TRP A 10 -2.18 1.24 -6.30
C TRP A 10 -2.82 1.38 -7.68
N LYS A 11 -2.96 2.60 -8.11
CA LYS A 11 -3.34 2.94 -9.49
C LYS A 11 -2.11 2.98 -10.39
N ILE A 12 -1.03 3.54 -9.88
CA ILE A 12 0.28 3.59 -10.52
C ILE A 12 1.31 3.26 -9.45
N GLN A 13 2.17 2.27 -9.68
CA GLN A 13 3.32 2.02 -8.84
C GLN A 13 4.42 3.03 -9.16
N GLN A 14 4.76 3.88 -8.22
CA GLN A 14 5.72 4.98 -8.38
C GLN A 14 6.47 5.28 -7.08
N GLY A 15 6.92 4.23 -6.43
CA GLY A 15 7.64 4.33 -5.16
C GLY A 15 9.15 4.36 -5.31
N ARG A 16 9.83 3.91 -4.28
CA ARG A 16 11.30 3.87 -4.20
C ARG A 16 11.80 2.69 -3.38
N VAL A 17 13.02 2.28 -3.65
CA VAL A 17 13.81 1.39 -2.79
C VAL A 17 14.60 2.19 -1.75
N ASP A 18 15.32 1.49 -0.84
CA ASP A 18 15.97 2.11 0.31
C ASP A 18 17.01 3.18 -0.02
N ASP A 19 17.68 3.09 -1.17
CA ASP A 19 18.65 4.07 -1.66
C ASP A 19 18.01 5.25 -2.42
N GLY A 20 16.68 5.33 -2.43
CA GLY A 20 15.91 6.37 -3.10
C GLY A 20 15.69 6.16 -4.59
N LYS A 21 16.23 5.08 -5.18
CA LYS A 21 16.00 4.77 -6.60
C LYS A 21 14.53 4.40 -6.85
N PRO A 22 14.00 4.76 -8.04
CA PRO A 22 12.57 4.58 -8.32
C PRO A 22 12.15 3.12 -8.45
N VAL A 23 10.87 2.88 -8.16
CA VAL A 23 10.16 1.63 -8.45
C VAL A 23 9.00 1.95 -9.39
N PHE A 24 8.90 1.23 -10.50
CA PHE A 24 7.84 1.42 -11.49
C PHE A 24 7.60 0.17 -12.32
N HIS A 25 6.37 0.02 -12.79
CA HIS A 25 5.97 -1.09 -13.66
C HIS A 25 6.58 -0.97 -15.07
N ILE A 26 7.03 -2.09 -15.62
CA ILE A 26 7.66 -2.16 -16.96
C ILE A 26 6.98 -3.15 -17.92
N GLY A 27 5.87 -3.76 -17.51
CA GLY A 27 5.06 -4.67 -18.33
C GLY A 27 5.06 -6.11 -17.83
N SER A 28 4.02 -6.86 -18.19
CA SER A 28 3.86 -8.28 -17.88
C SER A 28 4.07 -8.63 -16.40
N GLY A 29 3.55 -7.80 -15.51
CA GLY A 29 3.67 -7.97 -14.06
C GLY A 29 5.06 -7.73 -13.49
N LYS A 30 6.02 -7.25 -14.30
CA LYS A 30 7.37 -6.92 -13.86
C LYS A 30 7.47 -5.46 -13.45
N SER A 31 8.29 -5.21 -12.44
CA SER A 31 8.66 -3.87 -12.02
C SER A 31 10.18 -3.71 -11.95
N GLN A 32 10.64 -2.50 -12.24
CA GLN A 32 11.99 -2.06 -12.00
C GLN A 32 12.10 -1.63 -10.53
N PHE A 33 13.05 -2.18 -9.79
CA PHE A 33 13.39 -1.84 -8.40
C PHE A 33 14.82 -1.30 -8.37
N GLY A 34 14.97 0.00 -8.51
CA GLY A 34 16.28 0.60 -8.68
C GLY A 34 16.98 0.03 -9.92
N ASP A 35 18.05 -0.76 -9.73
CA ASP A 35 18.82 -1.36 -10.83
C ASP A 35 18.36 -2.80 -11.19
N GLU A 36 17.39 -3.34 -10.44
CA GLU A 36 16.93 -4.72 -10.62
C GLU A 36 15.53 -4.80 -11.22
N VAL A 37 15.31 -5.78 -12.08
CA VAL A 37 13.97 -6.15 -12.58
C VAL A 37 13.48 -7.38 -11.84
N ARG A 38 12.25 -7.30 -11.27
CA ARG A 38 11.63 -8.43 -10.57
C ARG A 38 10.22 -8.70 -11.09
N GLN A 39 9.80 -9.95 -11.03
CA GLN A 39 8.41 -10.32 -11.22
C GLN A 39 7.64 -9.93 -9.95
N MET A 40 6.89 -8.84 -10.01
CA MET A 40 6.13 -8.30 -8.88
C MET A 40 4.72 -8.89 -8.82
N MET A 41 4.09 -9.05 -9.97
CA MET A 41 2.72 -9.52 -10.13
C MET A 41 2.66 -10.64 -11.16
N PRO A 42 1.56 -11.41 -11.25
CA PRO A 42 1.39 -12.41 -12.30
C PRO A 42 1.58 -11.81 -13.70
N PRO A 43 2.20 -12.55 -14.64
CA PRO A 43 2.54 -12.03 -15.97
C PRO A 43 1.34 -11.53 -16.80
N TYR A 44 0.12 -12.00 -16.51
CA TYR A 44 -1.10 -11.55 -17.20
C TYR A 44 -1.59 -10.17 -16.71
N MET A 45 -1.05 -9.66 -15.62
CA MET A 45 -1.34 -8.31 -15.13
C MET A 45 -0.44 -7.31 -15.88
N THR A 46 -0.90 -6.90 -17.06
CA THR A 46 -0.10 -6.17 -18.04
C THR A 46 -0.11 -4.66 -17.88
N ASP A 47 -1.12 -4.12 -17.21
CA ASP A 47 -1.33 -2.67 -17.01
C ASP A 47 -0.58 -2.10 -15.80
N GLY A 48 -0.04 -2.95 -14.91
CA GLY A 48 0.69 -2.53 -13.71
C GLY A 48 -0.19 -1.95 -12.61
N GLU A 49 -1.51 -2.00 -12.75
CA GLU A 49 -2.45 -1.60 -11.72
C GLU A 49 -2.71 -2.73 -10.72
N ASN A 50 -2.90 -2.39 -9.47
CA ASN A 50 -3.47 -3.26 -8.46
C ASN A 50 -4.70 -2.57 -7.85
N SER A 51 -5.79 -2.58 -8.61
CA SER A 51 -6.96 -1.77 -8.31
C SER A 51 -7.87 -2.40 -7.26
N ALA A 52 -8.69 -1.54 -6.62
CA ALA A 52 -9.71 -1.99 -5.67
C ALA A 52 -10.73 -2.93 -6.33
N GLU A 53 -11.08 -2.72 -7.59
CA GLU A 53 -12.00 -3.59 -8.34
C GLU A 53 -11.45 -5.02 -8.46
N ARG A 54 -10.16 -5.17 -8.73
CA ARG A 54 -9.48 -6.48 -8.74
C ARG A 54 -9.49 -7.14 -7.39
N LEU A 55 -9.15 -6.37 -6.35
CA LEU A 55 -9.17 -6.88 -4.98
C LEU A 55 -10.57 -7.37 -4.60
N ILE A 56 -11.60 -6.55 -4.81
CA ILE A 56 -12.99 -6.92 -4.48
C ILE A 56 -13.43 -8.17 -5.26
N ALA A 57 -13.13 -8.25 -6.57
CA ALA A 57 -13.45 -9.43 -7.36
C ALA A 57 -12.77 -10.71 -6.84
N ASN A 58 -11.48 -10.61 -6.45
CA ASN A 58 -10.75 -11.71 -5.86
C ASN A 58 -11.29 -12.09 -4.47
N MET A 59 -11.65 -11.12 -3.65
CA MET A 59 -12.28 -11.34 -2.34
C MET A 59 -13.63 -12.04 -2.49
N ASP A 60 -14.45 -11.63 -3.43
CA ASP A 60 -15.76 -12.25 -3.69
C ASP A 60 -15.58 -13.70 -4.15
N TYR A 61 -14.64 -13.96 -5.05
CA TYR A 61 -14.32 -15.32 -5.49
C TYR A 61 -13.81 -16.21 -4.36
N ALA A 62 -12.97 -15.66 -3.48
CA ALA A 62 -12.36 -16.40 -2.37
C ALA A 62 -13.22 -16.44 -1.09
N GLY A 63 -14.37 -15.77 -1.06
CA GLY A 63 -15.22 -15.66 0.13
C GLY A 63 -14.62 -14.80 1.25
N VAL A 64 -13.75 -13.85 0.90
CA VAL A 64 -13.14 -12.89 1.85
C VAL A 64 -14.09 -11.71 2.05
N SER A 65 -14.43 -11.42 3.30
CA SER A 65 -15.44 -10.42 3.64
C SER A 65 -14.91 -8.99 3.61
N GLY A 66 -13.65 -8.79 3.95
CA GLY A 66 -13.03 -7.47 4.01
C GLY A 66 -11.51 -7.54 3.94
N ALA A 67 -10.87 -6.40 3.72
CA ALA A 67 -9.42 -6.27 3.72
C ALA A 67 -8.94 -4.99 4.41
N VAL A 68 -7.74 -5.07 5.00
CA VAL A 68 -6.98 -3.92 5.49
C VAL A 68 -5.92 -3.57 4.45
N ILE A 69 -6.01 -2.38 3.90
CA ILE A 69 -5.11 -1.89 2.87
C ILE A 69 -3.99 -1.09 3.53
N THR A 70 -2.78 -1.59 3.37
CA THR A 70 -1.56 -0.92 3.83
C THR A 70 -0.78 -0.39 2.63
N GLN A 71 0.19 0.47 2.88
CA GLN A 71 1.05 1.04 1.86
C GLN A 71 2.51 0.67 2.13
N GLU A 72 3.31 0.62 1.07
CA GLU A 72 4.75 0.41 1.13
C GLU A 72 5.48 1.49 0.33
N TYR A 73 6.75 1.75 0.69
CA TYR A 73 7.58 2.73 -0.03
C TYR A 73 7.73 2.40 -1.52
N ILE A 74 7.71 1.11 -1.86
CA ILE A 74 7.81 0.65 -3.26
C ILE A 74 6.57 0.98 -4.09
N ASP A 75 5.42 1.21 -3.46
CA ASP A 75 4.17 1.55 -4.15
C ASP A 75 4.04 3.07 -4.36
N GLY A 76 4.76 3.87 -3.56
CA GLY A 76 4.59 5.31 -3.46
C GLY A 76 3.39 5.71 -2.61
N ASN A 77 3.19 7.00 -2.41
CA ASN A 77 2.04 7.50 -1.66
C ASN A 77 0.76 7.31 -2.47
N GLN A 78 -0.16 6.52 -1.94
CA GLN A 78 -1.45 6.19 -2.55
C GLN A 78 -2.63 6.79 -1.75
N ASP A 79 -2.39 7.73 -0.86
CA ASP A 79 -3.40 8.25 0.08
C ASP A 79 -4.69 8.70 -0.63
N GLU A 80 -4.59 9.51 -1.68
CA GLU A 80 -5.76 9.99 -2.42
C GLU A 80 -6.54 8.83 -3.06
N TYR A 81 -5.82 7.90 -3.69
CA TYR A 81 -6.44 6.73 -4.29
C TYR A 81 -7.12 5.83 -3.24
N LEU A 82 -6.51 5.64 -2.08
CA LEU A 82 -7.10 4.83 -1.02
C LEU A 82 -8.35 5.48 -0.42
N LEU A 83 -8.39 6.80 -0.31
CA LEU A 83 -9.61 7.52 0.11
C LEU A 83 -10.75 7.32 -0.90
N GLU A 84 -10.46 7.39 -2.21
CA GLU A 84 -11.44 7.07 -3.26
C GLU A 84 -11.93 5.62 -3.15
N CYS A 85 -11.03 4.67 -2.94
CA CYS A 85 -11.37 3.26 -2.77
C CYS A 85 -12.26 3.02 -1.55
N LYS A 86 -11.94 3.64 -0.41
CA LYS A 86 -12.75 3.54 0.81
C LYS A 86 -14.14 4.13 0.62
N ALA A 87 -14.25 5.27 -0.06
CA ALA A 87 -15.54 5.88 -0.37
C ALA A 87 -16.40 4.97 -1.26
N LYS A 88 -15.78 4.25 -2.18
CA LYS A 88 -16.46 3.31 -3.09
C LYS A 88 -16.87 1.99 -2.42
N TYR A 89 -16.04 1.49 -1.49
CA TYR A 89 -16.23 0.20 -0.83
C TYR A 89 -16.15 0.28 0.70
N PRO A 90 -17.00 1.12 1.34
CA PRO A 90 -16.86 1.49 2.75
C PRO A 90 -17.01 0.31 3.71
N ASP A 91 -17.76 -0.72 3.32
CA ASP A 91 -18.00 -1.91 4.15
C ASP A 91 -17.01 -3.05 3.90
N ARG A 92 -16.15 -2.91 2.89
CA ARG A 92 -15.25 -3.97 2.43
C ARG A 92 -13.80 -3.71 2.74
N ILE A 93 -13.38 -2.46 2.83
CA ILE A 93 -11.97 -2.12 3.07
C ILE A 93 -11.77 -1.14 4.22
N ARG A 94 -10.63 -1.28 4.89
CA ARG A 94 -10.06 -0.32 5.82
C ARG A 94 -8.71 0.10 5.28
N ILE A 95 -8.33 1.35 5.47
CA ILE A 95 -7.13 1.91 4.84
C ILE A 95 -6.17 2.48 5.88
N CYS A 96 -4.87 2.28 5.63
CA CYS A 96 -3.80 2.83 6.45
C CYS A 96 -2.97 3.83 5.63
N SER A 97 -2.71 5.01 6.21
CA SER A 97 -1.72 5.93 5.68
C SER A 97 -0.31 5.40 5.95
N LEU A 98 0.65 5.68 5.07
CA LEU A 98 2.04 5.32 5.28
C LEU A 98 2.75 6.36 6.15
N TYR A 99 3.30 5.93 7.28
CA TYR A 99 4.17 6.77 8.08
C TYR A 99 5.53 6.93 7.40
N GLU A 100 5.90 8.15 7.10
CA GLU A 100 7.23 8.53 6.64
C GLU A 100 7.89 9.48 7.63
N GLU A 101 9.22 9.39 7.81
CA GLU A 101 9.96 10.11 8.86
C GLU A 101 9.88 11.63 8.81
N ASN A 102 9.32 12.21 7.75
CA ASN A 102 9.17 13.65 7.57
C ASN A 102 7.72 14.12 7.77
N ASP A 103 6.96 13.43 8.62
CA ASP A 103 5.56 13.74 8.95
C ASP A 103 4.59 13.68 7.75
N ASN A 104 4.94 12.96 6.70
CA ASN A 104 4.09 12.72 5.55
C ASN A 104 3.14 11.54 5.80
N TYR A 105 2.28 11.67 6.79
CA TYR A 105 1.19 10.73 7.02
C TYR A 105 -0.10 11.49 7.28
N ARG A 106 -1.22 10.84 6.98
CA ARG A 106 -2.55 11.42 7.21
C ARG A 106 -3.34 10.56 8.19
N LEU A 107 -4.03 11.21 9.11
CA LEU A 107 -4.97 10.55 10.01
C LEU A 107 -6.41 10.74 9.54
N ASP A 108 -6.71 11.89 8.94
CA ASP A 108 -8.05 12.22 8.50
C ASP A 108 -8.51 11.29 7.35
N GLY A 109 -9.62 10.59 7.59
CA GLY A 109 -10.20 9.63 6.67
C GLY A 109 -9.59 8.22 6.70
N PHE A 110 -8.45 8.03 7.39
CA PHE A 110 -7.78 6.73 7.52
C PHE A 110 -8.22 5.96 8.78
N ASP A 111 -8.14 4.63 8.71
CA ASP A 111 -8.48 3.74 9.83
C ASP A 111 -7.23 3.37 10.66
N GLY A 112 -6.03 3.66 10.13
CA GLY A 112 -4.78 3.35 10.80
C GLY A 112 -3.56 3.92 10.09
N ILE A 113 -2.38 3.58 10.62
CA ILE A 113 -1.08 3.96 10.10
C ILE A 113 -0.26 2.71 9.85
N LYS A 114 0.37 2.62 8.68
CA LYS A 114 1.39 1.62 8.36
C LYS A 114 2.77 2.16 8.72
N ILE A 115 3.47 1.42 9.56
CA ILE A 115 4.84 1.73 9.97
C ILE A 115 5.76 0.63 9.45
N CYS A 116 6.74 1.01 8.62
CA CYS A 116 7.79 0.14 8.15
C CYS A 116 8.99 0.22 9.10
N ALA A 117 8.96 -0.54 10.20
CA ALA A 117 9.92 -0.42 11.30
C ALA A 117 11.40 -0.55 10.86
N GLY A 118 11.70 -1.37 9.85
CA GLY A 118 13.05 -1.52 9.32
C GLY A 118 13.60 -0.28 8.61
N ARG A 119 12.75 0.71 8.33
CA ARG A 119 13.12 1.98 7.68
C ARG A 119 13.15 3.17 8.63
N LEU A 120 12.80 2.96 9.90
CA LEU A 120 12.85 4.00 10.91
C LEU A 120 14.27 4.13 11.48
N THR A 121 14.69 5.36 11.75
CA THR A 121 15.88 5.62 12.55
C THR A 121 15.58 5.38 14.03
N LYS A 122 16.61 5.06 14.85
CA LYS A 122 16.43 4.76 16.28
C LYS A 122 15.79 5.91 17.08
N VAL A 123 15.95 7.13 16.63
CA VAL A 123 15.41 8.33 17.28
C VAL A 123 13.90 8.39 17.16
N LYS A 124 13.33 7.93 16.06
CA LYS A 124 11.91 8.04 15.75
C LYS A 124 11.02 7.01 16.46
N LEU A 125 11.56 5.90 16.92
CA LEU A 125 10.79 4.90 17.69
C LEU A 125 10.23 5.46 19.00
N GLY A 126 10.96 6.39 19.64
CA GLY A 126 10.47 7.08 20.85
C GLY A 126 9.34 8.08 20.57
N GLU A 127 9.41 8.75 19.43
CA GLU A 127 8.40 9.73 18.98
C GLU A 127 7.08 9.06 18.59
N LEU A 128 7.10 7.80 18.16
CA LEU A 128 5.89 7.04 17.85
C LEU A 128 4.99 6.78 19.06
N SER A 129 5.54 6.76 20.27
CA SER A 129 4.74 6.61 21.49
C SER A 129 3.76 7.77 21.66
N ASP A 130 4.14 8.97 21.23
CA ASP A 130 3.32 10.18 21.33
C ASP A 130 2.14 10.18 20.32
N LEU A 131 2.27 9.40 19.24
CA LEU A 131 1.21 9.19 18.25
C LEU A 131 0.07 8.30 18.76
N PHE A 132 0.38 7.40 19.67
CA PHE A 132 -0.57 6.40 20.21
C PHE A 132 -0.98 6.66 21.66
N GLY A 133 -0.41 7.70 22.28
CA GLY A 133 -0.65 8.11 23.65
C GLY A 133 -1.93 8.84 23.90
#